data_bfe77686330f464d4ecc8d53dec4d59c
#
_entry.id   bfe77686330f464d4ecc8d53dec4d59c
#
_cell.length_a   1.000
_cell.length_b   1.000
_cell.length_c   1.000
_cell.angle_alpha   90.00
_cell.angle_beta   90.00
_cell.angle_gamma   90.00
#
_symmetry.space_group_name_H-M   'P 1'
#
loop_
_entity.id
_entity.type
_entity.pdbx_description
1 polymer ?
#
loop_
_entity_poly.entity_id
_entity_poly.type
_entity_poly.pdbx_seq_one_letter_code
_entity_poly.pdbx_strand_id
1 'polypeptide(L)'
;MVSFLIILVTVLAVFTVAALWALRYLLAGRALLICRVLVGVVFTIAAASFFSRRNPLAAFLSDGATISLASVFFLSLMFLFLFVLAAVVLRAFYRRTLAVPEDAGRRRVLKAAGAYPAAALGAALYGNLYERNATVERRYDIPVAASALAGYTVAQLSDVHLGMFFSLERLKSLLQQVADAAPDALLLTGDIFDYPEWTAEAVHLIDGFAAAFPDGIWYCHGNHEHIRGIALVEEALATSKIHFLKNEAQCVRQGAQPLYFAGVDYPMSEYRKRLDAEAFQREKAAYAKAALEAIPADAVTVLLAHHPEFIDDGAEYGARLVLTGHTHGSQFGIFGLPLFPVFKYTRGIVEKEKTTGYVHSGNGSWFPYRLGCPPEIAYFRFIPCS
;
A
#
# COMPACT_ATOMS: atom_id res chain seq x y z
N MET A 1 -17.19 -8.35 5.55
CA MET A 1 -17.37 -6.87 5.57
C MET A 1 -17.91 -6.35 6.90
N VAL A 2 -19.07 -6.83 7.40
CA VAL A 2 -19.64 -6.37 8.70
C VAL A 2 -18.69 -6.60 9.88
N SER A 3 -18.05 -7.77 9.98
CA SER A 3 -17.11 -8.10 11.07
C SER A 3 -15.87 -7.18 11.08
N PHE A 4 -15.31 -6.85 9.90
CA PHE A 4 -14.19 -5.92 9.79
C PHE A 4 -14.57 -4.51 10.26
N LEU A 5 -15.75 -4.04 9.87
CA LEU A 5 -16.26 -2.72 10.24
C LEU A 5 -16.48 -2.63 11.77
N ILE A 6 -17.03 -3.68 12.39
CA ILE A 6 -17.20 -3.77 13.85
C ILE A 6 -15.83 -3.71 14.55
N ILE A 7 -14.85 -4.48 14.09
CA ILE A 7 -13.50 -4.46 14.64
C ILE A 7 -12.88 -3.07 14.53
N LEU A 8 -12.96 -2.44 13.36
CA LEU A 8 -12.42 -1.11 13.12
C LEU A 8 -13.03 -0.08 14.09
N VAL A 9 -14.37 -0.03 14.19
CA VAL A 9 -15.04 0.91 15.08
C VAL A 9 -14.75 0.63 16.55
N THR A 10 -14.63 -0.64 16.93
CA THR A 10 -14.25 -1.03 18.30
C THR A 10 -12.84 -0.53 18.63
N VAL A 11 -11.87 -0.74 17.73
CA VAL A 11 -10.51 -0.24 17.89
C VAL A 11 -10.49 1.28 18.01
N LEU A 12 -11.22 1.98 17.13
CA LEU A 12 -11.32 3.43 17.16
C LEU A 12 -12.00 3.94 18.45
N ALA A 13 -13.03 3.24 18.96
CA ALA A 13 -13.67 3.55 20.23
C ALA A 13 -12.69 3.39 21.41
N VAL A 14 -11.91 2.31 21.43
CA VAL A 14 -10.87 2.07 22.46
C VAL A 14 -9.84 3.20 22.45
N PHE A 15 -9.31 3.58 21.29
CA PHE A 15 -8.37 4.69 21.16
C PHE A 15 -8.98 6.03 21.59
N THR A 16 -10.24 6.27 21.25
CA THR A 16 -10.96 7.49 21.66
C THR A 16 -11.11 7.56 23.17
N VAL A 17 -11.57 6.48 23.81
CA VAL A 17 -11.69 6.40 25.26
C VAL A 17 -10.33 6.57 25.95
N ALA A 18 -9.30 5.92 25.42
CA ALA A 18 -7.94 6.05 25.94
C ALA A 18 -7.40 7.48 25.80
N ALA A 19 -7.65 8.15 24.67
CA ALA A 19 -7.28 9.54 24.46
C ALA A 19 -8.02 10.48 25.44
N LEU A 20 -9.32 10.29 25.61
CA LEU A 20 -10.13 11.06 26.57
C LEU A 20 -9.70 10.82 28.02
N TRP A 21 -9.30 9.61 28.35
CA TRP A 21 -8.72 9.28 29.64
C TRP A 21 -7.36 9.96 29.84
N ALA A 22 -6.51 9.95 28.83
CA ALA A 22 -5.19 10.57 28.87
C ALA A 22 -5.29 12.12 28.99
N LEU A 23 -6.30 12.74 28.36
CA LEU A 23 -6.54 14.18 28.44
C LEU A 23 -6.76 14.68 29.88
N ARG A 24 -7.18 13.84 30.81
CA ARG A 24 -7.28 14.22 32.25
C ARG A 24 -5.96 14.64 32.87
N TYR A 25 -4.84 14.21 32.29
CA TYR A 25 -3.51 14.64 32.75
C TYR A 25 -3.10 16.01 32.21
N LEU A 26 -3.81 16.50 31.19
CA LEU A 26 -3.53 17.75 30.49
C LEU A 26 -4.60 18.81 30.79
N LEU A 27 -5.86 18.40 30.94
CA LEU A 27 -7.02 19.28 31.12
C LEU A 27 -7.75 18.95 32.43
N ALA A 28 -8.39 19.96 33.01
CA ALA A 28 -9.22 19.81 34.22
C ALA A 28 -10.54 20.62 34.11
N GLY A 29 -11.49 20.29 34.95
CA GLY A 29 -12.75 21.03 35.11
C GLY A 29 -13.55 21.14 33.80
N ARG A 30 -14.07 22.33 33.51
CA ARG A 30 -14.95 22.60 32.36
C ARG A 30 -14.30 22.33 31.03
N ALA A 31 -13.00 22.60 30.87
CA ALA A 31 -12.26 22.36 29.62
C ALA A 31 -12.22 20.87 29.25
N LEU A 32 -12.00 20.00 30.25
CA LEU A 32 -12.03 18.54 30.03
C LEU A 32 -13.41 18.05 29.64
N LEU A 33 -14.47 18.59 30.31
CA LEU A 33 -15.86 18.23 29.99
C LEU A 33 -16.22 18.63 28.55
N ILE A 34 -15.94 19.87 28.17
CA ILE A 34 -16.21 20.38 26.80
C ILE A 34 -15.47 19.50 25.76
N CYS A 35 -14.20 19.19 25.99
CA CYS A 35 -13.43 18.35 25.09
C CYS A 35 -14.04 16.94 24.94
N ARG A 36 -14.47 16.32 26.05
CA ARG A 36 -15.14 15.01 26.03
C ARG A 36 -16.44 15.03 25.23
N VAL A 37 -17.27 16.06 25.43
CA VAL A 37 -18.52 16.21 24.69
C VAL A 37 -18.27 16.40 23.20
N LEU A 38 -17.36 17.31 22.82
CA LEU A 38 -17.03 17.55 21.42
C LEU A 38 -16.49 16.29 20.74
N VAL A 39 -15.55 15.60 21.37
CA VAL A 39 -15.00 14.34 20.84
C VAL A 39 -16.08 13.28 20.73
N GLY A 40 -16.97 13.16 21.71
CA GLY A 40 -18.09 12.22 21.67
C GLY A 40 -19.06 12.50 20.53
N VAL A 41 -19.43 13.76 20.31
CA VAL A 41 -20.31 14.17 19.20
C VAL A 41 -19.67 13.85 17.85
N VAL A 42 -18.41 14.26 17.64
CA VAL A 42 -17.71 14.00 16.37
C VAL A 42 -17.48 12.51 16.16
N PHE A 43 -17.18 11.75 17.22
CA PHE A 43 -17.08 10.28 17.14
C PHE A 43 -18.39 9.66 16.66
N THR A 44 -19.53 10.09 17.22
CA THR A 44 -20.85 9.58 16.85
C THR A 44 -21.17 9.86 15.38
N ILE A 45 -20.88 11.09 14.91
CA ILE A 45 -21.08 11.49 13.50
C ILE A 45 -20.18 10.66 12.59
N ALA A 46 -18.90 10.51 12.93
CA ALA A 46 -17.95 9.75 12.13
C ALA A 46 -18.32 8.26 12.09
N ALA A 47 -18.67 7.65 13.22
CA ALA A 47 -19.12 6.26 13.28
C ALA A 47 -20.41 6.06 12.46
N ALA A 48 -21.38 6.97 12.56
CA ALA A 48 -22.59 6.93 11.75
C ALA A 48 -22.28 6.99 10.25
N SER A 49 -21.30 7.77 9.82
CA SER A 49 -20.87 7.87 8.43
C SER A 49 -20.29 6.55 7.90
N PHE A 50 -19.63 5.76 8.73
CA PHE A 50 -19.13 4.42 8.35
C PHE A 50 -20.21 3.34 8.31
N PHE A 51 -21.23 3.43 9.18
CA PHE A 51 -22.29 2.42 9.28
C PHE A 51 -23.51 2.71 8.40
N SER A 52 -23.74 3.97 8.06
CA SER A 52 -24.88 4.35 7.22
C SER A 52 -24.61 3.96 5.77
N ARG A 53 -25.52 3.20 5.15
CA ARG A 53 -25.54 3.02 3.71
C ARG A 53 -25.86 4.32 2.95
N ARG A 54 -26.32 5.34 3.67
CA ARG A 54 -26.57 6.69 3.16
C ARG A 54 -25.64 7.63 3.89
N ASN A 55 -24.75 8.28 3.15
CA ASN A 55 -23.90 9.33 3.69
C ASN A 55 -24.77 10.43 4.30
N PRO A 56 -24.74 10.67 5.62
CA PRO A 56 -25.58 11.69 6.26
C PRO A 56 -25.20 13.11 5.83
N LEU A 57 -24.03 13.28 5.22
CA LEU A 57 -23.53 14.54 4.68
C LEU A 57 -23.60 14.60 3.15
N ALA A 58 -24.28 13.65 2.49
CA ALA A 58 -24.33 13.54 1.02
C ALA A 58 -24.83 14.82 0.31
N ALA A 59 -25.62 15.65 1.00
CA ALA A 59 -26.05 16.95 0.48
C ALA A 59 -24.91 17.99 0.37
N PHE A 60 -23.80 17.78 1.08
CA PHE A 60 -22.71 18.74 1.20
C PHE A 60 -21.35 18.18 0.79
N LEU A 61 -21.15 16.87 0.94
CA LEU A 61 -19.86 16.21 0.76
C LEU A 61 -20.03 14.89 -0.01
N SER A 62 -19.12 14.62 -0.94
CA SER A 62 -19.00 13.30 -1.56
C SER A 62 -18.63 12.23 -0.54
N ASP A 63 -18.88 10.97 -0.85
CA ASP A 63 -18.53 9.84 0.02
C ASP A 63 -17.03 9.83 0.33
N GLY A 64 -16.18 10.07 -0.67
CA GLY A 64 -14.72 10.15 -0.51
C GLY A 64 -14.29 11.28 0.44
N ALA A 65 -14.90 12.45 0.35
CA ALA A 65 -14.64 13.57 1.25
C ALA A 65 -15.08 13.26 2.69
N THR A 66 -16.25 12.62 2.84
CA THR A 66 -16.77 12.21 4.15
C THR A 66 -15.86 11.20 4.83
N ILE A 67 -15.42 10.17 4.10
CA ILE A 67 -14.50 9.16 4.64
C ILE A 67 -13.13 9.77 4.94
N SER A 68 -12.62 10.68 4.10
CA SER A 68 -11.37 11.40 4.37
C SER A 68 -11.44 12.23 5.65
N LEU A 69 -12.51 12.98 5.88
CA LEU A 69 -12.71 13.76 7.10
C LEU A 69 -12.81 12.86 8.34
N ALA A 70 -13.57 11.78 8.26
CA ALA A 70 -13.67 10.80 9.34
C ALA A 70 -12.29 10.17 9.64
N SER A 71 -11.50 9.86 8.63
CA SER A 71 -10.14 9.33 8.78
C SER A 71 -9.22 10.33 9.48
N VAL A 72 -9.23 11.60 9.08
CA VAL A 72 -8.44 12.67 9.72
C VAL A 72 -8.84 12.80 11.20
N PHE A 73 -10.12 12.77 11.50
CA PHE A 73 -10.59 12.83 12.88
C PHE A 73 -10.08 11.67 13.73
N PHE A 74 -10.29 10.42 13.28
CA PHE A 74 -9.85 9.24 14.03
C PHE A 74 -8.34 9.17 14.19
N LEU A 75 -7.58 9.49 13.14
CA LEU A 75 -6.13 9.52 13.19
C LEU A 75 -5.61 10.61 14.12
N SER A 76 -6.28 11.79 14.15
CA SER A 76 -5.96 12.84 15.11
C SER A 76 -6.12 12.36 16.55
N LEU A 77 -7.17 11.61 16.86
CA LEU A 77 -7.36 11.02 18.20
C LEU A 77 -6.30 9.96 18.52
N MET A 78 -5.96 9.11 17.56
CA MET A 78 -4.91 8.11 17.73
C MET A 78 -3.55 8.77 18.00
N PHE A 79 -3.16 9.74 17.20
CA PHE A 79 -1.89 10.47 17.42
C PHE A 79 -1.89 11.25 18.73
N LEU A 80 -3.01 11.87 19.09
CA LEU A 80 -3.13 12.56 20.37
C LEU A 80 -2.87 11.59 21.53
N PHE A 81 -3.49 10.41 21.50
CA PHE A 81 -3.25 9.37 22.50
C PHE A 81 -1.77 8.97 22.56
N LEU A 82 -1.15 8.68 21.40
CA LEU A 82 0.26 8.25 21.33
C LEU A 82 1.19 9.35 21.86
N PHE A 83 0.97 10.60 21.49
CA PHE A 83 1.79 11.72 21.97
C PHE A 83 1.65 11.95 23.47
N VAL A 84 0.43 11.86 24.00
CA VAL A 84 0.19 11.98 25.46
C VAL A 84 0.82 10.79 26.18
N LEU A 85 0.68 9.57 25.67
CA LEU A 85 1.31 8.38 26.24
C LEU A 85 2.84 8.53 26.27
N ALA A 86 3.44 8.92 25.16
CA ALA A 86 4.88 9.17 25.07
C ALA A 86 5.32 10.24 26.08
N ALA A 87 4.58 11.33 26.19
CA ALA A 87 4.86 12.39 27.18
C ALA A 87 4.79 11.88 28.63
N VAL A 88 3.80 11.04 28.96
CA VAL A 88 3.67 10.45 30.31
C VAL A 88 4.82 9.49 30.60
N VAL A 89 5.19 8.64 29.65
CA VAL A 89 6.30 7.68 29.80
C VAL A 89 7.64 8.42 29.93
N LEU A 90 7.93 9.37 29.06
CA LEU A 90 9.13 10.21 29.16
C LEU A 90 9.21 10.95 30.48
N ARG A 91 8.10 11.52 30.95
CA ARG A 91 8.05 12.17 32.26
C ARG A 91 8.37 11.21 33.40
N ALA A 92 7.82 9.98 33.36
CA ALA A 92 8.12 8.97 34.38
C ALA A 92 9.58 8.57 34.38
N PHE A 93 10.19 8.43 33.20
CA PHE A 93 11.61 8.16 33.03
C PHE A 93 12.47 9.30 33.58
N TYR A 94 12.22 10.56 33.18
CA TYR A 94 12.98 11.72 33.66
C TYR A 94 12.88 11.91 35.18
N ARG A 95 11.71 11.64 35.78
CA ARG A 95 11.57 11.69 37.24
C ARG A 95 12.43 10.67 37.97
N ARG A 96 12.58 9.47 37.41
CA ARG A 96 13.41 8.40 38.01
C ARG A 96 14.92 8.64 37.84
N THR A 97 15.33 9.27 36.73
CA THR A 97 16.76 9.38 36.36
C THR A 97 17.40 10.71 36.76
N LEU A 98 16.65 11.82 36.77
CA LEU A 98 17.20 13.17 36.88
C LEU A 98 16.74 13.98 38.12
N ALA A 99 16.00 13.39 39.06
CA ALA A 99 15.50 14.02 40.29
C ALA A 99 14.96 15.47 40.10
N VAL A 100 14.21 15.72 39.00
CA VAL A 100 13.71 17.04 38.63
C VAL A 100 12.55 17.47 39.56
N PRO A 101 12.52 18.71 40.10
CA PRO A 101 11.45 19.22 40.95
C PRO A 101 10.08 19.17 40.26
N GLU A 102 9.03 18.84 41.04
CA GLU A 102 7.68 18.56 40.55
C GLU A 102 7.05 19.71 39.75
N ASP A 103 7.27 20.94 40.16
CA ASP A 103 6.65 22.14 39.58
C ASP A 103 7.20 22.55 38.21
N ALA A 104 8.47 22.34 37.92
CA ALA A 104 9.06 22.68 36.63
C ALA A 104 8.61 21.71 35.53
N GLY A 105 8.43 20.42 35.87
CA GLY A 105 7.92 19.40 34.96
C GLY A 105 6.45 19.62 34.62
N ARG A 106 5.62 19.98 35.60
CA ARG A 106 4.18 20.23 35.40
C ARG A 106 3.91 21.44 34.52
N ARG A 107 4.63 22.56 34.69
CA ARG A 107 4.51 23.75 33.82
C ARG A 107 4.92 23.49 32.36
N ARG A 108 5.97 22.68 32.10
CA ARG A 108 6.37 22.32 30.74
C ARG A 108 5.33 21.45 30.05
N VAL A 109 4.79 20.45 30.75
CA VAL A 109 3.73 19.58 30.20
C VAL A 109 2.47 20.36 29.92
N LEU A 110 2.07 21.29 30.81
CA LEU A 110 0.91 22.16 30.60
C LEU A 110 1.10 23.14 29.42
N LYS A 111 2.30 23.69 29.23
CA LYS A 111 2.61 24.53 28.06
C LYS A 111 2.60 23.72 26.75
N ALA A 112 3.02 22.46 26.80
CA ALA A 112 2.98 21.55 25.66
C ALA A 112 1.55 20.97 25.39
N ALA A 113 0.65 21.03 26.37
CA ALA A 113 -0.71 20.45 26.25
C ALA A 113 -1.51 20.99 25.06
N GLY A 114 -1.33 22.27 24.72
CA GLY A 114 -1.94 22.88 23.53
C GLY A 114 -1.27 22.48 22.22
N ALA A 115 0.01 22.08 22.25
CA ALA A 115 0.75 21.67 21.07
C ALA A 115 0.41 20.23 20.61
N TYR A 116 0.07 19.32 21.53
CA TYR A 116 -0.24 17.93 21.18
C TYR A 116 -1.46 17.78 20.27
N PRO A 117 -2.61 18.41 20.52
CA PRO A 117 -3.74 18.36 19.59
C PRO A 117 -3.41 18.95 18.22
N ALA A 118 -2.68 20.07 18.18
CA ALA A 118 -2.26 20.69 16.92
C ALA A 118 -1.31 19.79 16.13
N ALA A 119 -0.33 19.16 16.78
CA ALA A 119 0.59 18.21 16.16
C ALA A 119 -0.14 16.95 15.68
N ALA A 120 -1.08 16.43 16.45
CA ALA A 120 -1.88 15.26 16.10
C ALA A 120 -2.77 15.54 14.87
N LEU A 121 -3.45 16.67 14.85
CA LEU A 121 -4.23 17.12 13.69
C LEU A 121 -3.31 17.38 12.49
N GLY A 122 -2.19 18.03 12.70
CA GLY A 122 -1.19 18.28 11.64
C GLY A 122 -0.68 16.98 10.99
N ALA A 123 -0.35 15.96 11.79
CA ALA A 123 0.06 14.65 11.28
C ALA A 123 -1.06 13.94 10.50
N ALA A 124 -2.31 14.02 10.99
CA ALA A 124 -3.46 13.43 10.32
C ALA A 124 -3.76 14.15 8.99
N LEU A 125 -3.72 15.47 8.96
CA LEU A 125 -3.91 16.26 7.73
C LEU A 125 -2.76 16.05 6.74
N TYR A 126 -1.51 16.02 7.20
CA TYR A 126 -0.35 15.79 6.34
C TYR A 126 -0.46 14.46 5.61
N GLY A 127 -0.74 13.38 6.31
CA GLY A 127 -0.85 12.06 5.69
C GLY A 127 -2.08 11.89 4.79
N ASN A 128 -3.20 12.55 5.12
CA ASN A 128 -4.43 12.48 4.32
C ASN A 128 -4.40 13.39 3.07
N LEU A 129 -3.89 14.62 3.19
CA LEU A 129 -3.98 15.59 2.11
C LEU A 129 -2.71 15.65 1.25
N TYR A 130 -1.55 15.45 1.86
CA TYR A 130 -0.27 15.64 1.19
C TYR A 130 0.41 14.31 0.87
N GLU A 131 0.87 13.53 1.87
CA GLU A 131 1.76 12.40 1.62
C GLU A 131 1.11 11.30 0.77
N ARG A 132 -0.18 11.02 0.94
CA ARG A 132 -0.88 10.02 0.11
C ARG A 132 -0.91 10.36 -1.39
N ASN A 133 -0.60 11.62 -1.74
CA ASN A 133 -0.59 12.11 -3.12
C ASN A 133 0.84 12.44 -3.60
N ALA A 134 1.83 12.38 -2.73
CA ALA A 134 3.22 12.73 -3.02
C ALA A 134 3.97 11.49 -3.53
N THR A 135 3.75 11.13 -4.80
CA THR A 135 4.43 10.00 -5.45
C THR A 135 5.93 10.25 -5.53
N VAL A 136 6.74 9.27 -5.11
CA VAL A 136 8.19 9.29 -5.20
C VAL A 136 8.68 8.27 -6.22
N GLU A 137 9.82 8.55 -6.86
CA GLU A 137 10.48 7.58 -7.73
C GLU A 137 11.55 6.80 -6.94
N ARG A 138 11.59 5.49 -7.17
CA ARG A 138 12.60 4.58 -6.65
C ARG A 138 13.34 3.95 -7.83
N ARG A 139 14.66 3.96 -7.81
CA ARG A 139 15.49 3.42 -8.89
C ARG A 139 16.49 2.44 -8.31
N TYR A 140 16.54 1.23 -8.89
CA TYR A 140 17.37 0.14 -8.42
C TYR A 140 18.15 -0.46 -9.59
N ASP A 141 19.41 -0.79 -9.35
CA ASP A 141 20.24 -1.53 -10.29
C ASP A 141 20.20 -3.01 -9.94
N ILE A 142 19.89 -3.85 -10.94
CA ILE A 142 19.75 -5.29 -10.81
C ILE A 142 20.90 -5.94 -11.59
N PRO A 143 21.92 -6.52 -10.93
CA PRO A 143 23.01 -7.20 -11.61
C PRO A 143 22.52 -8.43 -12.37
N VAL A 144 22.83 -8.55 -13.65
CA VAL A 144 22.50 -9.70 -14.51
C VAL A 144 23.74 -10.18 -15.24
N ALA A 145 23.87 -11.50 -15.43
CA ALA A 145 24.97 -12.06 -16.22
C ALA A 145 24.81 -11.78 -17.72
N ALA A 146 23.59 -11.53 -18.19
CA ALA A 146 23.24 -11.26 -19.57
C ALA A 146 23.71 -9.86 -20.01
N SER A 147 24.90 -9.75 -20.59
CA SER A 147 25.42 -8.47 -21.08
C SER A 147 24.54 -7.81 -22.14
N ALA A 148 23.79 -8.59 -22.91
CA ALA A 148 22.80 -8.07 -23.89
C ALA A 148 21.62 -7.35 -23.27
N LEU A 149 21.35 -7.54 -21.97
CA LEU A 149 20.31 -6.87 -21.24
C LEU A 149 20.83 -5.66 -20.42
N ALA A 150 22.12 -5.33 -20.57
CA ALA A 150 22.69 -4.15 -19.88
C ALA A 150 21.97 -2.87 -20.33
N GLY A 151 21.48 -2.11 -19.35
CA GLY A 151 20.69 -0.90 -19.58
C GLY A 151 19.19 -1.11 -19.74
N TYR A 152 18.72 -2.37 -19.89
CA TYR A 152 17.29 -2.66 -19.92
C TYR A 152 16.60 -2.19 -18.64
N THR A 153 15.48 -1.52 -18.78
CA THR A 153 14.77 -0.91 -17.63
C THR A 153 13.31 -1.30 -17.64
N VAL A 154 12.82 -1.78 -16.50
CA VAL A 154 11.38 -1.98 -16.27
C VAL A 154 10.86 -1.01 -15.24
N ALA A 155 9.63 -0.55 -15.41
CA ALA A 155 8.87 0.21 -14.41
C ALA A 155 7.82 -0.68 -13.76
N GLN A 156 7.63 -0.56 -12.46
CA GLN A 156 6.56 -1.24 -11.73
C GLN A 156 5.55 -0.22 -11.19
N LEU A 157 4.27 -0.51 -11.41
CA LEU A 157 3.13 0.06 -10.71
C LEU A 157 2.34 -1.06 -10.03
N SER A 158 1.77 -0.78 -8.87
CA SER A 158 1.02 -1.74 -8.06
C SER A 158 0.01 -1.02 -7.17
N ASP A 159 -1.04 -1.71 -6.77
CA ASP A 159 -1.97 -1.21 -5.73
C ASP A 159 -2.48 0.21 -6.04
N VAL A 160 -2.96 0.42 -7.25
CA VAL A 160 -3.53 1.70 -7.71
C VAL A 160 -4.87 1.95 -7.03
N HIS A 161 -5.69 0.89 -6.88
CA HIS A 161 -7.04 0.96 -6.31
C HIS A 161 -7.88 2.07 -6.95
N LEU A 162 -8.04 1.97 -8.28
CA LEU A 162 -8.88 2.88 -9.06
C LEU A 162 -10.29 2.93 -8.47
N GLY A 163 -10.71 4.12 -8.04
CA GLY A 163 -11.99 4.30 -7.39
C GLY A 163 -12.07 5.61 -6.60
N MET A 164 -12.68 5.57 -5.44
CA MET A 164 -13.01 6.74 -4.63
C MET A 164 -11.83 7.68 -4.33
N PHE A 165 -10.61 7.14 -4.19
CA PHE A 165 -9.42 7.90 -3.79
C PHE A 165 -8.36 8.01 -4.89
N PHE A 166 -8.57 7.35 -6.02
CA PHE A 166 -7.65 7.38 -7.16
C PHE A 166 -8.46 7.41 -8.47
N SER A 167 -8.48 8.56 -9.12
CA SER A 167 -9.29 8.76 -10.34
C SER A 167 -8.56 8.31 -11.60
N LEU A 168 -9.31 8.22 -12.71
CA LEU A 168 -8.77 7.95 -14.04
C LEU A 168 -7.79 9.03 -14.51
N GLU A 169 -8.06 10.30 -14.19
CA GLU A 169 -7.14 11.42 -14.52
C GLU A 169 -5.81 11.27 -13.77
N ARG A 170 -5.87 10.81 -12.52
CA ARG A 170 -4.65 10.53 -11.74
C ARG A 170 -3.89 9.34 -12.31
N LEU A 171 -4.59 8.28 -12.76
CA LEU A 171 -3.97 7.16 -13.47
C LEU A 171 -3.29 7.64 -14.74
N LYS A 172 -3.96 8.47 -15.55
CA LYS A 172 -3.38 9.06 -16.76
C LYS A 172 -2.10 9.84 -16.46
N SER A 173 -2.12 10.65 -15.42
CA SER A 173 -0.94 11.43 -15.00
C SER A 173 0.21 10.54 -14.54
N LEU A 174 -0.10 9.45 -13.82
CA LEU A 174 0.87 8.45 -13.37
C LEU A 174 1.50 7.71 -14.57
N LEU A 175 0.68 7.25 -15.52
CA LEU A 175 1.14 6.58 -16.74
C LEU A 175 2.01 7.51 -17.60
N GLN A 176 1.64 8.80 -17.70
CA GLN A 176 2.44 9.79 -18.43
C GLN A 176 3.83 9.96 -17.76
N GLN A 177 3.88 10.06 -16.43
CA GLN A 177 5.16 10.16 -15.70
C GLN A 177 6.06 8.93 -15.95
N VAL A 178 5.47 7.73 -16.01
CA VAL A 178 6.23 6.51 -16.34
C VAL A 178 6.68 6.52 -17.80
N ALA A 179 5.81 6.91 -18.72
CA ALA A 179 6.14 7.01 -20.15
C ALA A 179 7.27 8.02 -20.41
N ASP A 180 7.26 9.17 -19.74
CA ASP A 180 8.31 10.20 -19.85
C ASP A 180 9.68 9.70 -19.37
N ALA A 181 9.72 8.70 -18.46
CA ALA A 181 10.94 8.05 -18.02
C ALA A 181 11.47 7.00 -19.03
N ALA A 182 10.67 6.67 -20.05
CA ALA A 182 10.99 5.77 -21.17
C ALA A 182 11.57 4.41 -20.75
N PRO A 183 10.95 3.62 -19.84
CA PRO A 183 11.38 2.26 -19.58
C PRO A 183 11.05 1.34 -20.78
N ASP A 184 11.77 0.22 -20.91
CA ASP A 184 11.51 -0.76 -21.95
C ASP A 184 10.15 -1.46 -21.78
N ALA A 185 9.72 -1.72 -20.53
CA ALA A 185 8.43 -2.33 -20.22
C ALA A 185 7.79 -1.73 -18.97
N LEU A 186 6.45 -1.76 -18.91
CA LEU A 186 5.65 -1.43 -17.74
C LEU A 186 5.04 -2.71 -17.14
N LEU A 187 5.27 -2.94 -15.85
CA LEU A 187 4.82 -4.12 -15.12
C LEU A 187 3.80 -3.72 -14.05
N LEU A 188 2.57 -4.24 -14.16
CA LEU A 188 1.45 -3.95 -13.28
C LEU A 188 1.23 -5.17 -12.37
N THR A 189 1.51 -5.02 -11.08
CA THR A 189 1.50 -6.14 -10.13
C THR A 189 0.24 -6.18 -9.24
N GLY A 190 -0.93 -6.09 -9.88
CA GLY A 190 -2.24 -6.31 -9.24
C GLY A 190 -2.80 -5.14 -8.46
N ASP A 191 -4.04 -5.31 -8.00
CA ASP A 191 -4.85 -4.33 -7.27
C ASP A 191 -4.97 -2.98 -7.99
N ILE A 192 -5.24 -3.06 -9.29
CA ILE A 192 -5.43 -1.88 -10.16
C ILE A 192 -6.89 -1.44 -10.14
N PHE A 193 -7.84 -2.40 -10.22
CA PHE A 193 -9.25 -2.18 -10.54
C PHE A 193 -10.16 -2.40 -9.32
N ASP A 194 -10.52 -1.33 -8.59
CA ASP A 194 -11.44 -1.43 -7.44
C ASP A 194 -12.90 -1.12 -7.81
N TYR A 195 -13.14 -0.30 -8.86
CA TYR A 195 -14.47 0.06 -9.33
C TYR A 195 -14.78 -0.67 -10.64
N PRO A 196 -15.64 -1.71 -10.60
CA PRO A 196 -16.01 -2.50 -11.78
C PRO A 196 -16.48 -1.66 -12.96
N GLU A 197 -17.22 -0.58 -12.70
CA GLU A 197 -17.74 0.34 -13.70
C GLU A 197 -16.65 1.15 -14.43
N TRP A 198 -15.46 1.25 -13.89
CA TRP A 198 -14.34 1.95 -14.52
C TRP A 198 -13.31 1.01 -15.16
N THR A 199 -13.50 -0.32 -15.02
CA THR A 199 -12.52 -1.31 -15.48
C THR A 199 -12.23 -1.18 -16.97
N ALA A 200 -13.26 -1.14 -17.83
CA ALA A 200 -13.08 -1.05 -19.26
C ALA A 200 -12.41 0.26 -19.70
N GLU A 201 -12.80 1.39 -19.10
CA GLU A 201 -12.20 2.70 -19.37
C GLU A 201 -10.75 2.76 -18.90
N ALA A 202 -10.45 2.16 -17.75
CA ALA A 202 -9.09 2.09 -17.22
C ALA A 202 -8.17 1.22 -18.08
N VAL A 203 -8.64 0.06 -18.54
CA VAL A 203 -7.90 -0.81 -19.48
C VAL A 203 -7.65 -0.06 -20.78
N HIS A 204 -8.66 0.60 -21.35
CA HIS A 204 -8.50 1.42 -22.56
C HIS A 204 -7.49 2.57 -22.36
N LEU A 205 -7.53 3.23 -21.21
CA LEU A 205 -6.58 4.28 -20.87
C LEU A 205 -5.14 3.74 -20.81
N ILE A 206 -4.93 2.61 -20.13
CA ILE A 206 -3.59 1.96 -20.04
C ILE A 206 -3.10 1.55 -21.42
N ASP A 207 -3.98 0.96 -22.24
CA ASP A 207 -3.72 0.54 -23.62
C ASP A 207 -3.24 1.70 -24.51
N GLY A 208 -3.76 2.91 -24.26
CA GLY A 208 -3.35 4.14 -24.96
C GLY A 208 -1.87 4.48 -24.77
N PHE A 209 -1.22 3.95 -23.74
CA PHE A 209 0.20 4.14 -23.47
C PHE A 209 1.08 2.98 -24.01
N ALA A 210 0.51 1.93 -24.62
CA ALA A 210 1.29 0.76 -25.06
C ALA A 210 2.47 1.11 -25.97
N ALA A 211 2.34 2.10 -26.85
CA ALA A 211 3.41 2.56 -27.74
C ALA A 211 4.60 3.22 -27.02
N ALA A 212 4.44 3.62 -25.76
CA ALA A 212 5.52 4.23 -24.97
C ALA A 212 6.49 3.18 -24.39
N PHE A 213 6.11 1.91 -24.41
CA PHE A 213 6.86 0.81 -23.83
C PHE A 213 7.24 -0.20 -24.93
N PRO A 214 8.49 -0.22 -25.41
CA PRO A 214 8.92 -1.08 -26.53
C PRO A 214 8.61 -2.56 -26.34
N ASP A 215 8.75 -3.08 -25.12
CA ASP A 215 8.44 -4.47 -24.76
C ASP A 215 7.08 -4.63 -24.07
N GLY A 216 6.22 -3.62 -24.19
CA GLY A 216 4.81 -3.70 -23.82
C GLY A 216 4.48 -3.43 -22.34
N ILE A 217 3.21 -3.63 -22.05
CA ILE A 217 2.62 -3.53 -20.70
C ILE A 217 2.23 -4.93 -20.27
N TRP A 218 2.64 -5.32 -19.07
CA TRP A 218 2.44 -6.65 -18.50
C TRP A 218 1.66 -6.55 -17.19
N TYR A 219 0.78 -7.51 -16.95
CA TYR A 219 -0.13 -7.45 -15.81
C TYR A 219 -0.33 -8.82 -15.19
N CYS A 220 -0.42 -8.88 -13.86
CA CYS A 220 -0.97 -10.00 -13.09
C CYS A 220 -2.04 -9.52 -12.12
N HIS A 221 -2.92 -10.42 -11.70
CA HIS A 221 -3.98 -10.09 -10.74
C HIS A 221 -3.46 -9.83 -9.32
N GLY A 222 -4.18 -8.97 -8.59
CA GLY A 222 -4.16 -8.89 -7.14
C GLY A 222 -5.42 -9.50 -6.52
N ASN A 223 -5.57 -9.34 -5.20
CA ASN A 223 -6.75 -9.87 -4.51
C ASN A 223 -7.99 -9.01 -4.73
N HIS A 224 -7.84 -7.73 -5.04
CA HIS A 224 -8.99 -6.85 -5.26
C HIS A 224 -9.71 -7.17 -6.56
N GLU A 225 -9.02 -7.58 -7.61
CA GLU A 225 -9.67 -8.06 -8.84
C GLU A 225 -10.60 -9.25 -8.55
N HIS A 226 -10.15 -10.20 -7.73
CA HIS A 226 -10.98 -11.33 -7.29
C HIS A 226 -12.17 -10.92 -6.41
N ILE A 227 -11.99 -9.88 -5.57
CA ILE A 227 -13.03 -9.37 -4.66
C ILE A 227 -14.09 -8.56 -5.42
N ARG A 228 -13.66 -7.77 -6.41
CA ARG A 228 -14.49 -6.76 -7.07
C ARG A 228 -15.18 -7.25 -8.34
N GLY A 229 -14.53 -8.12 -9.11
CA GLY A 229 -15.14 -8.64 -10.33
C GLY A 229 -14.11 -9.09 -11.37
N ILE A 230 -13.41 -10.18 -11.08
CA ILE A 230 -12.36 -10.73 -11.94
C ILE A 230 -12.79 -10.95 -13.38
N ALA A 231 -14.04 -11.42 -13.61
CA ALA A 231 -14.53 -11.67 -14.95
C ALA A 231 -14.58 -10.40 -15.82
N LEU A 232 -14.92 -9.25 -15.24
CA LEU A 232 -14.95 -7.98 -15.96
C LEU A 232 -13.53 -7.51 -16.32
N VAL A 233 -12.57 -7.78 -15.45
CA VAL A 233 -11.16 -7.46 -15.70
C VAL A 233 -10.61 -8.32 -16.82
N GLU A 234 -10.82 -9.64 -16.77
CA GLU A 234 -10.38 -10.58 -17.81
C GLU A 234 -11.05 -10.31 -19.17
N GLU A 235 -12.34 -9.97 -19.18
CA GLU A 235 -13.06 -9.58 -20.41
C GLU A 235 -12.46 -8.30 -21.04
N ALA A 236 -12.17 -7.28 -20.22
CA ALA A 236 -11.57 -6.05 -20.72
C ALA A 236 -10.15 -6.28 -21.24
N LEU A 237 -9.35 -7.10 -20.55
CA LEU A 237 -7.99 -7.46 -20.95
C LEU A 237 -7.95 -8.29 -22.24
N ALA A 238 -8.93 -9.16 -22.49
CA ALA A 238 -8.96 -10.04 -23.66
C ALA A 238 -8.94 -9.29 -25.01
N THR A 239 -9.34 -8.02 -25.03
CA THR A 239 -9.34 -7.16 -26.23
C THR A 239 -8.27 -6.07 -26.18
N SER A 240 -7.41 -6.06 -25.16
CA SER A 240 -6.37 -5.06 -24.95
C SER A 240 -5.02 -5.52 -25.50
N LYS A 241 -4.05 -4.59 -25.53
CA LYS A 241 -2.63 -4.87 -25.84
C LYS A 241 -1.81 -5.20 -24.59
N ILE A 242 -2.45 -5.24 -23.42
CA ILE A 242 -1.81 -5.58 -22.16
C ILE A 242 -1.57 -7.10 -22.12
N HIS A 243 -0.35 -7.50 -21.93
CA HIS A 243 0.01 -8.91 -21.76
C HIS A 243 -0.41 -9.37 -20.36
N PHE A 244 -1.50 -10.10 -20.29
CA PHE A 244 -1.99 -10.67 -19.05
C PHE A 244 -1.34 -12.03 -18.79
N LEU A 245 -0.66 -12.13 -17.64
CA LEU A 245 0.01 -13.36 -17.20
C LEU A 245 -0.75 -13.99 -16.04
N LYS A 246 -1.23 -15.22 -16.25
CA LYS A 246 -2.00 -15.98 -15.25
C LYS A 246 -1.40 -17.37 -15.08
N ASN A 247 -0.43 -17.49 -14.19
CA ASN A 247 0.32 -18.71 -13.91
C ASN A 247 1.08 -19.21 -15.17
N GLU A 248 1.68 -18.29 -15.88
CA GLU A 248 2.41 -18.54 -17.13
C GLU A 248 3.60 -17.58 -17.30
N ALA A 249 4.45 -17.89 -18.27
CA ALA A 249 5.57 -17.06 -18.67
C ALA A 249 5.64 -16.86 -20.17
N GLN A 250 6.16 -15.72 -20.59
CA GLN A 250 6.41 -15.40 -22.00
C GLN A 250 7.85 -14.92 -22.19
N CYS A 251 8.46 -15.33 -23.30
CA CYS A 251 9.77 -14.83 -23.72
C CYS A 251 9.60 -13.44 -24.35
N VAL A 252 10.17 -12.45 -23.70
CA VAL A 252 10.11 -11.04 -24.12
C VAL A 252 11.22 -10.72 -25.12
N ARG A 253 12.45 -11.17 -24.82
CA ARG A 253 13.61 -11.00 -25.70
C ARG A 253 14.34 -12.32 -25.87
N GLN A 254 14.57 -12.71 -27.12
CA GLN A 254 15.36 -13.86 -27.49
C GLN A 254 16.86 -13.53 -27.39
N GLY A 255 17.72 -14.54 -27.18
CA GLY A 255 19.16 -14.38 -27.16
C GLY A 255 19.86 -15.53 -26.46
N ALA A 256 21.17 -15.41 -26.29
CA ALA A 256 21.99 -16.40 -25.58
C ALA A 256 21.55 -16.55 -24.10
N GLN A 257 21.02 -15.46 -23.50
CA GLN A 257 20.34 -15.44 -22.21
C GLN A 257 19.03 -14.70 -22.41
N PRO A 258 17.93 -15.41 -22.70
CA PRO A 258 16.66 -14.80 -23.04
C PRO A 258 16.02 -14.15 -21.80
N LEU A 259 15.21 -13.10 -22.02
CA LEU A 259 14.42 -12.45 -20.98
C LEU A 259 13.01 -13.03 -20.98
N TYR A 260 12.57 -13.50 -19.82
CA TYR A 260 11.21 -13.96 -19.59
C TYR A 260 10.51 -13.08 -18.57
N PHE A 261 9.25 -12.75 -18.86
CA PHE A 261 8.31 -12.29 -17.85
C PHE A 261 7.37 -13.43 -17.50
N ALA A 262 7.31 -13.76 -16.21
CA ALA A 262 6.38 -14.72 -15.65
C ALA A 262 5.37 -13.99 -14.77
N GLY A 263 4.14 -14.46 -14.70
CA GLY A 263 3.13 -13.88 -13.83
C GLY A 263 2.29 -14.95 -13.16
N VAL A 264 1.96 -14.72 -11.90
CA VAL A 264 1.12 -15.61 -11.09
C VAL A 264 -0.19 -14.93 -10.70
N ASP A 265 -1.25 -15.72 -10.62
CA ASP A 265 -2.53 -15.26 -10.08
C ASP A 265 -2.46 -15.15 -8.55
N TYR A 266 -3.42 -14.45 -7.94
CA TYR A 266 -3.54 -14.37 -6.49
C TYR A 266 -4.25 -15.63 -5.96
N PRO A 267 -3.67 -16.38 -5.00
CA PRO A 267 -4.26 -17.63 -4.49
C PRO A 267 -5.46 -17.33 -3.58
N MET A 268 -6.63 -17.16 -4.19
CA MET A 268 -7.83 -16.67 -3.52
C MET A 268 -8.95 -17.70 -3.40
N SER A 269 -8.97 -18.74 -4.23
CA SER A 269 -10.09 -19.68 -4.31
C SER A 269 -10.29 -20.49 -3.03
N GLU A 270 -9.22 -21.06 -2.50
CA GLU A 270 -9.24 -21.83 -1.26
C GLU A 270 -9.27 -20.94 -0.02
N TYR A 271 -8.52 -19.82 -0.04
CA TYR A 271 -8.48 -18.84 1.04
C TYR A 271 -9.87 -18.27 1.34
N ARG A 272 -10.64 -17.88 0.31
CA ARG A 272 -12.02 -17.38 0.47
C ARG A 272 -12.95 -18.37 1.15
N LYS A 273 -12.82 -19.66 0.85
CA LYS A 273 -13.71 -20.69 1.38
C LYS A 273 -13.47 -20.97 2.86
N ARG A 274 -12.22 -20.94 3.32
CA ARG A 274 -11.84 -21.51 4.61
C ARG A 274 -10.95 -20.61 5.47
N LEU A 275 -10.42 -19.49 4.97
CA LEU A 275 -9.32 -18.73 5.60
C LEU A 275 -8.16 -19.67 6.05
N ASP A 276 -7.86 -20.66 5.20
CA ASP A 276 -6.92 -21.73 5.47
C ASP A 276 -5.53 -21.35 4.92
N ALA A 277 -4.59 -21.12 5.82
CA ALA A 277 -3.24 -20.75 5.46
C ALA A 277 -2.50 -21.85 4.69
N GLU A 278 -2.78 -23.13 4.96
CA GLU A 278 -2.14 -24.25 4.25
C GLU A 278 -2.68 -24.36 2.81
N ALA A 279 -3.99 -24.12 2.61
CA ALA A 279 -4.57 -24.07 1.28
C ALA A 279 -3.99 -22.93 0.45
N PHE A 280 -3.81 -21.75 1.05
CA PHE A 280 -3.13 -20.64 0.43
C PHE A 280 -1.70 -21.00 -0.02
N GLN A 281 -0.91 -21.63 0.84
CA GLN A 281 0.47 -22.02 0.50
C GLN A 281 0.51 -23.09 -0.61
N ARG A 282 -0.40 -24.08 -0.61
CA ARG A 282 -0.49 -25.10 -1.67
C ARG A 282 -0.85 -24.47 -3.03
N GLU A 283 -1.83 -23.57 -3.04
CA GLU A 283 -2.27 -22.88 -4.28
C GLU A 283 -1.15 -21.97 -4.79
N LYS A 284 -0.50 -21.21 -3.91
CA LYS A 284 0.65 -20.36 -4.21
C LYS A 284 1.80 -21.15 -4.87
N ALA A 285 2.19 -22.27 -4.27
CA ALA A 285 3.25 -23.13 -4.81
C ALA A 285 2.88 -23.73 -6.18
N ALA A 286 1.61 -24.11 -6.38
CA ALA A 286 1.13 -24.61 -7.66
C ALA A 286 1.18 -23.53 -8.76
N TYR A 287 0.84 -22.28 -8.44
CA TYR A 287 0.90 -21.16 -9.38
C TYR A 287 2.34 -20.81 -9.76
N ALA A 288 3.24 -20.75 -8.77
CA ALA A 288 4.66 -20.52 -9.01
C ALA A 288 5.26 -21.62 -9.91
N LYS A 289 4.96 -22.88 -9.61
CA LYS A 289 5.39 -24.02 -10.44
C LYS A 289 4.91 -23.88 -11.88
N ALA A 290 3.63 -23.64 -12.09
CA ALA A 290 3.05 -23.49 -13.43
C ALA A 290 3.70 -22.36 -14.24
N ALA A 291 4.01 -21.23 -13.57
CA ALA A 291 4.61 -20.09 -14.24
C ALA A 291 6.10 -20.24 -14.51
N LEU A 292 6.86 -20.98 -13.67
CA LEU A 292 8.33 -20.89 -13.67
C LEU A 292 9.03 -22.18 -14.10
N GLU A 293 8.44 -23.35 -13.92
CA GLU A 293 9.13 -24.65 -14.11
C GLU A 293 9.66 -24.87 -15.54
N ALA A 294 8.97 -24.33 -16.55
CA ALA A 294 9.33 -24.51 -17.96
C ALA A 294 10.33 -23.46 -18.50
N ILE A 295 10.71 -22.48 -17.70
CA ILE A 295 11.64 -21.43 -18.12
C ILE A 295 13.08 -22.01 -18.18
N PRO A 296 13.85 -21.75 -19.26
CA PRO A 296 15.26 -22.19 -19.33
C PRO A 296 16.09 -21.66 -18.15
N ALA A 297 16.96 -22.50 -17.60
CA ALA A 297 17.75 -22.17 -16.40
C ALA A 297 18.78 -21.03 -16.62
N ASP A 298 19.14 -20.74 -17.88
CA ASP A 298 20.02 -19.64 -18.26
C ASP A 298 19.29 -18.34 -18.59
N ALA A 299 17.94 -18.36 -18.56
CA ALA A 299 17.13 -17.18 -18.79
C ALA A 299 17.22 -16.18 -17.64
N VAL A 300 17.10 -14.90 -17.96
CA VAL A 300 16.81 -13.84 -16.97
C VAL A 300 15.30 -13.78 -16.79
N THR A 301 14.83 -14.12 -15.60
CA THR A 301 13.38 -14.16 -15.30
C THR A 301 12.99 -13.02 -14.37
N VAL A 302 11.94 -12.27 -14.75
CA VAL A 302 11.21 -11.34 -13.90
C VAL A 302 9.85 -11.93 -13.57
N LEU A 303 9.58 -12.17 -12.29
CA LEU A 303 8.29 -12.68 -11.82
C LEU A 303 7.42 -11.52 -11.35
N LEU A 304 6.23 -11.39 -11.92
CA LEU A 304 5.15 -10.52 -11.48
C LEU A 304 4.24 -11.32 -10.55
N ALA A 305 4.09 -10.84 -9.34
CA ALA A 305 3.17 -11.40 -8.36
C ALA A 305 2.55 -10.27 -7.55
N HIS A 306 1.39 -10.48 -6.95
CA HIS A 306 0.84 -9.48 -6.05
C HIS A 306 1.24 -9.75 -4.59
N HIS A 307 1.12 -11.00 -4.12
CA HIS A 307 1.43 -11.35 -2.74
C HIS A 307 2.95 -11.44 -2.50
N PRO A 308 3.50 -10.80 -1.45
CA PRO A 308 4.95 -10.68 -1.25
C PRO A 308 5.66 -12.00 -0.95
N GLU A 309 4.96 -13.03 -0.48
CA GLU A 309 5.56 -14.33 -0.23
C GLU A 309 5.99 -15.09 -1.50
N PHE A 310 5.54 -14.68 -2.70
CA PHE A 310 6.07 -15.22 -3.95
C PHE A 310 7.55 -14.89 -4.20
N ILE A 311 8.14 -14.01 -3.38
CA ILE A 311 9.60 -13.79 -3.40
C ILE A 311 10.34 -15.10 -3.05
N ASP A 312 9.80 -15.91 -2.14
CA ASP A 312 10.39 -17.21 -1.78
C ASP A 312 10.34 -18.20 -2.95
N ASP A 313 9.15 -18.32 -3.57
CA ASP A 313 8.97 -19.22 -4.72
C ASP A 313 9.81 -18.76 -5.92
N GLY A 314 9.86 -17.46 -6.20
CA GLY A 314 10.70 -16.92 -7.26
C GLY A 314 12.19 -17.23 -7.04
N ALA A 315 12.66 -17.19 -5.79
CA ALA A 315 14.04 -17.55 -5.45
C ALA A 315 14.28 -19.06 -5.62
N GLU A 316 13.33 -19.92 -5.26
CA GLU A 316 13.41 -21.36 -5.44
C GLU A 316 13.56 -21.75 -6.93
N TYR A 317 12.84 -21.05 -7.82
CA TYR A 317 12.91 -21.26 -9.28
C TYR A 317 13.97 -20.40 -9.97
N GLY A 318 14.79 -19.64 -9.24
CA GLY A 318 15.91 -18.88 -9.79
C GLY A 318 15.53 -17.60 -10.54
N ALA A 319 14.34 -17.03 -10.30
CA ALA A 319 13.98 -15.72 -10.84
C ALA A 319 14.98 -14.65 -10.41
N ARG A 320 15.42 -13.80 -11.34
CA ARG A 320 16.40 -12.74 -11.03
C ARG A 320 15.76 -11.58 -10.28
N LEU A 321 14.52 -11.24 -10.64
CA LEU A 321 13.75 -10.17 -10.04
C LEU A 321 12.31 -10.65 -9.76
N VAL A 322 11.81 -10.42 -8.56
CA VAL A 322 10.42 -10.72 -8.17
C VAL A 322 9.76 -9.42 -7.73
N LEU A 323 8.73 -9.00 -8.45
CA LEU A 323 8.01 -7.76 -8.19
C LEU A 323 6.67 -8.06 -7.55
N THR A 324 6.43 -7.48 -6.36
CA THR A 324 5.21 -7.71 -5.58
C THR A 324 4.61 -6.40 -5.06
N GLY A 325 3.37 -6.46 -4.54
CA GLY A 325 2.64 -5.34 -3.97
C GLY A 325 1.93 -5.71 -2.66
N HIS A 326 0.61 -5.48 -2.62
CA HIS A 326 -0.34 -5.94 -1.59
C HIS A 326 -0.26 -5.24 -0.22
N THR A 327 0.93 -4.95 0.26
CA THR A 327 1.14 -4.52 1.66
C THR A 327 0.97 -3.02 1.87
N HIS A 328 0.99 -2.24 0.79
CA HIS A 328 1.08 -0.77 0.82
C HIS A 328 2.23 -0.23 1.70
N GLY A 329 3.26 -1.06 1.96
CA GLY A 329 4.32 -0.74 2.90
C GLY A 329 3.80 -0.47 4.33
N SER A 330 2.67 -1.10 4.72
CA SER A 330 1.83 -0.85 5.90
C SER A 330 1.13 0.52 5.97
N GLN A 331 1.24 1.39 4.98
CA GLN A 331 0.77 2.79 4.92
C GLN A 331 1.30 3.71 6.05
N PHE A 332 1.90 3.12 7.08
CA PHE A 332 2.49 3.82 8.23
C PHE A 332 3.94 3.42 8.40
N GLY A 333 4.82 4.41 8.49
CA GLY A 333 6.25 4.20 8.71
C GLY A 333 6.89 5.31 9.52
N ILE A 334 8.03 5.01 10.10
CA ILE A 334 8.91 5.99 10.74
C ILE A 334 10.33 5.74 10.21
N PHE A 335 10.96 6.78 9.67
CA PHE A 335 12.31 6.68 9.09
C PHE A 335 12.46 5.56 8.05
N GLY A 336 11.40 5.31 7.26
CA GLY A 336 11.41 4.27 6.23
C GLY A 336 11.06 2.86 6.73
N LEU A 337 10.93 2.64 8.03
CA LEU A 337 10.54 1.36 8.62
C LEU A 337 9.03 1.27 8.76
N PRO A 338 8.38 0.17 8.29
CA PRO A 338 6.95 -0.03 8.48
C PRO A 338 6.60 -0.21 9.95
N LEU A 339 5.52 0.46 10.42
CA LEU A 339 5.07 0.36 11.82
C LEU A 339 4.25 -0.90 12.10
N PHE A 340 3.61 -1.46 11.08
CA PHE A 340 2.75 -2.64 11.20
C PHE A 340 3.18 -3.72 10.19
N PRO A 341 4.32 -4.42 10.44
CA PRO A 341 4.81 -5.45 9.54
C PRO A 341 4.04 -6.77 9.75
N VAL A 342 2.80 -6.82 9.26
CA VAL A 342 1.92 -8.01 9.39
C VAL A 342 2.24 -9.10 8.37
N PHE A 343 3.01 -8.78 7.32
CA PHE A 343 3.46 -9.71 6.29
C PHE A 343 4.92 -10.09 6.51
N LYS A 344 5.34 -11.26 6.01
CA LYS A 344 6.73 -11.70 6.04
C LYS A 344 7.68 -10.67 5.43
N TYR A 345 7.27 -10.11 4.29
CA TYR A 345 7.94 -9.00 3.61
C TYR A 345 6.94 -7.86 3.47
N THR A 346 7.32 -6.66 3.90
CA THR A 346 6.36 -5.56 3.98
C THR A 346 6.69 -4.40 3.03
N ARG A 347 7.96 -4.13 2.74
CA ARG A 347 8.36 -2.98 1.93
C ARG A 347 9.79 -3.07 1.42
N GLY A 348 10.02 -2.62 0.18
CA GLY A 348 11.35 -2.41 -0.40
C GLY A 348 12.05 -3.68 -0.85
N ILE A 349 13.37 -3.61 -0.96
CA ILE A 349 14.21 -4.71 -1.44
C ILE A 349 14.29 -5.85 -0.41
N VAL A 350 14.22 -7.08 -0.93
CA VAL A 350 14.43 -8.34 -0.20
C VAL A 350 15.44 -9.16 -0.99
N GLU A 351 16.62 -9.35 -0.46
CA GLU A 351 17.65 -10.17 -1.10
C GLU A 351 17.53 -11.63 -0.67
N LYS A 352 17.51 -12.54 -1.65
CA LYS A 352 17.44 -13.98 -1.47
C LYS A 352 18.40 -14.68 -2.44
N GLU A 353 19.55 -15.11 -1.97
CA GLU A 353 20.59 -15.73 -2.81
C GLU A 353 20.92 -14.88 -4.07
N LYS A 354 20.44 -15.32 -5.24
CA LYS A 354 20.63 -14.61 -6.52
C LYS A 354 19.39 -13.80 -6.93
N THR A 355 18.32 -13.84 -6.13
CA THR A 355 17.04 -13.19 -6.43
C THR A 355 16.92 -11.89 -5.67
N THR A 356 16.61 -10.83 -6.38
CA THR A 356 16.15 -9.57 -5.78
C THR A 356 14.64 -9.55 -5.79
N GLY A 357 14.03 -9.61 -4.60
CA GLY A 357 12.60 -9.35 -4.41
C GLY A 357 12.33 -7.88 -4.15
N TYR A 358 11.20 -7.38 -4.57
CA TYR A 358 10.73 -6.03 -4.25
C TYR A 358 9.28 -6.02 -3.83
N VAL A 359 9.00 -5.39 -2.69
CA VAL A 359 7.64 -5.18 -2.18
C VAL A 359 7.29 -3.71 -2.36
N HIS A 360 6.44 -3.44 -3.35
CA HIS A 360 6.00 -2.10 -3.73
C HIS A 360 5.08 -1.49 -2.67
N SER A 361 5.24 -0.20 -2.40
CA SER A 361 4.41 0.52 -1.40
C SER A 361 3.04 0.95 -1.93
N GLY A 362 2.73 0.64 -3.21
CA GLY A 362 1.49 1.01 -3.87
C GLY A 362 1.48 2.44 -4.42
N ASN A 363 0.71 2.66 -5.49
CA ASN A 363 0.49 3.97 -6.09
C ASN A 363 -0.74 4.68 -5.50
N GLY A 364 -1.78 3.91 -5.16
CA GLY A 364 -3.01 4.38 -4.53
C GLY A 364 -3.11 4.03 -3.06
N SER A 365 -4.32 4.04 -2.55
CA SER A 365 -4.61 3.68 -1.16
C SER A 365 -6.08 3.29 -1.04
N TRP A 366 -6.36 2.12 -0.50
CA TRP A 366 -7.71 1.71 -0.14
C TRP A 366 -8.23 2.47 1.10
N PHE A 367 -7.32 2.96 1.95
CA PHE A 367 -7.59 3.84 3.08
C PHE A 367 -6.92 5.19 2.82
N PRO A 368 -7.63 6.35 2.94
CA PRO A 368 -7.16 7.64 2.47
C PRO A 368 -6.10 8.28 3.38
N TYR A 369 -5.01 7.57 3.66
CA TYR A 369 -3.96 8.03 4.54
C TYR A 369 -2.62 7.33 4.27
N ARG A 370 -1.52 8.08 4.33
CA ARG A 370 -0.15 7.58 4.37
C ARG A 370 0.69 8.46 5.30
N LEU A 371 1.58 7.84 6.06
CA LEU A 371 2.55 8.56 6.90
C LEU A 371 3.88 7.81 6.92
N GLY A 372 4.96 8.43 6.43
CA GLY A 372 6.29 7.82 6.31
C GLY A 372 6.36 6.67 5.29
N CYS A 373 5.34 6.59 4.42
CA CYS A 373 5.23 5.60 3.36
C CYS A 373 4.51 6.19 2.15
N PRO A 374 5.13 7.13 1.41
CA PRO A 374 4.53 7.75 0.23
C PRO A 374 4.25 6.72 -0.87
N PRO A 375 3.29 7.01 -1.78
CA PRO A 375 3.13 6.26 -3.03
C PRO A 375 4.42 6.30 -3.84
N GLU A 376 4.68 5.27 -4.65
CA GLU A 376 5.93 5.23 -5.41
C GLU A 376 5.76 4.69 -6.83
N ILE A 377 6.70 5.04 -7.71
CA ILE A 377 6.98 4.36 -8.97
C ILE A 377 8.34 3.72 -8.80
N ALA A 378 8.46 2.42 -9.06
CA ALA A 378 9.73 1.72 -8.94
C ALA A 378 10.30 1.40 -10.32
N TYR A 379 11.57 1.71 -10.54
CA TYR A 379 12.31 1.42 -11.77
C TYR A 379 13.47 0.47 -11.46
N PHE A 380 13.63 -0.56 -12.29
CA PHE A 380 14.71 -1.55 -12.16
C PHE A 380 15.51 -1.57 -13.45
N ARG A 381 16.79 -1.20 -13.35
CA ARG A 381 17.71 -1.19 -14.47
C ARG A 381 18.64 -2.40 -14.37
N PHE A 382 18.74 -3.19 -15.42
CA PHE A 382 19.67 -4.29 -15.47
C PHE A 382 21.08 -3.78 -15.74
N ILE A 383 22.03 -4.21 -14.92
CA ILE A 383 23.45 -3.88 -15.07
C ILE A 383 24.26 -5.18 -15.16
N PRO A 384 25.42 -5.17 -15.84
CA PRO A 384 26.31 -6.33 -15.85
C PRO A 384 26.74 -6.72 -14.43
N CYS A 385 26.85 -8.03 -14.16
CA CYS A 385 27.53 -8.49 -12.96
C CYS A 385 29.00 -8.03 -13.02
N SER A 386 29.50 -7.43 -11.95
CA SER A 386 30.90 -7.02 -11.77
C SER A 386 31.80 -8.23 -11.57
#